data_2d58fb5df757fe9b2bde13ad16845218
#
_entry.id   2d58fb5df757fe9b2bde13ad16845218
#
_cell.length_a   1.000
_cell.length_b   1.000
_cell.length_c   1.000
_cell.angle_alpha   90.00
_cell.angle_beta   90.00
_cell.angle_gamma   90.00
#
_symmetry.space_group_name_H-M   'P 1'
#
loop_
_entity.id
_entity.type
_entity.pdbx_description
1 polymer ?
#
loop_
_entity_poly.entity_id
_entity_poly.type
_entity_poly.pdbx_seq_one_letter_code
_entity_poly.pdbx_strand_id
1 'polypeptide(L)'
;LEGHAKQILRDLPGFKGCGTACMRLYAAVERVFMDGRVVPDQAHVGQTLLFAGLLGELGERQFDFLYTALRCALLRAAADACAEQTAKQERERLISYAVVELNRICELDFDALVSECSAVEAILAKDPSGVYPRMAEQSRSHYRHVAASIAKRCGMAESAVAQDVLNCAEIAKGERERHVGFYLLNHDPRSIHARRRAIAALTLTWLVPVLLCVLIWGVFHSLTAALVSYLPLVEIVRVITCGLAARHASPAHIPRMELRGDAPETIVAVSTLLPAAAKADELRERLEQLYFSNRGDHLKFCVLADFKEDRRPYNPQDELNMAAAKRVVEQLNEKYGSRFALLVRRRVFSSTQNAYIGWERKRGAIIELIRFLRGGDPAIACFAGDREQLSRARYLLALDADTLLAFDSADRLLSAAVHPLNRPVIGKHNIVTAGYGILVPRIGTDLNSAKATDFTRIMAGAGGVSTYEQECSDFYQDHFGESIFTGKGLID
;
A
#
# COMPACT_ATOMS: atom_id res chain seq x y z
N LEU A 1 -10.27 -19.17 33.70
CA LEU A 1 -9.42 -18.45 32.73
C LEU A 1 -8.17 -19.25 32.38
N GLU A 2 -7.37 -19.68 33.35
CA GLU A 2 -6.11 -20.41 33.12
C GLU A 2 -6.30 -21.73 32.34
N GLY A 3 -7.36 -22.48 32.61
CA GLY A 3 -7.69 -23.71 31.87
C GLY A 3 -8.11 -23.44 30.44
N HIS A 4 -8.90 -22.40 30.17
CA HIS A 4 -9.38 -22.02 28.85
C HIS A 4 -8.28 -21.45 27.98
N ALA A 5 -7.43 -20.61 28.55
CA ALA A 5 -6.29 -20.04 27.80
C ALA A 5 -5.30 -21.11 27.36
N LYS A 6 -4.99 -22.12 28.26
CA LYS A 6 -4.17 -23.26 27.88
C LYS A 6 -4.78 -24.10 26.76
N GLN A 7 -6.11 -24.22 26.74
CA GLN A 7 -6.81 -24.97 25.70
C GLN A 7 -6.81 -24.21 24.36
N ILE A 8 -7.09 -22.90 24.37
CA ILE A 8 -7.02 -22.04 23.18
C ILE A 8 -5.61 -22.06 22.58
N LEU A 9 -4.58 -21.95 23.41
CA LEU A 9 -3.18 -22.01 22.97
C LEU A 9 -2.83 -23.37 22.33
N ARG A 10 -3.41 -24.47 22.81
CA ARG A 10 -3.20 -25.82 22.24
C ARG A 10 -3.91 -26.01 20.90
N ASP A 11 -5.06 -25.39 20.73
CA ASP A 11 -5.93 -25.58 19.57
C ASP A 11 -5.54 -24.66 18.39
N LEU A 12 -4.70 -23.63 18.63
CA LEU A 12 -4.27 -22.72 17.57
C LEU A 12 -3.18 -23.34 16.66
N PRO A 13 -3.37 -23.27 15.34
CA PRO A 13 -2.37 -23.76 14.38
C PRO A 13 -1.06 -22.97 14.52
N GLY A 14 0.04 -23.61 14.82
CA GLY A 14 1.35 -22.99 15.01
C GLY A 14 1.87 -23.04 16.46
N PHE A 15 1.02 -23.36 17.42
CA PHE A 15 1.45 -23.53 18.81
C PHE A 15 2.32 -24.80 19.05
N LYS A 16 2.22 -25.78 18.15
CA LYS A 16 3.08 -26.97 18.17
C LYS A 16 4.53 -26.55 17.88
N GLY A 17 5.24 -26.13 18.90
CA GLY A 17 6.64 -25.68 18.80
C GLY A 17 7.01 -24.48 19.69
N CYS A 18 6.04 -23.82 20.31
CA CYS A 18 6.31 -22.67 21.19
C CYS A 18 6.87 -23.03 22.58
N GLY A 19 7.06 -24.26 22.88
CA GLY A 19 7.75 -24.74 24.09
C GLY A 19 7.40 -24.06 25.41
N THR A 20 8.26 -24.31 26.41
CA THR A 20 8.14 -23.79 27.79
C THR A 20 8.24 -22.27 27.90
N ALA A 21 8.96 -21.59 26.97
CA ALA A 21 9.15 -20.14 26.98
C ALA A 21 7.84 -19.39 26.73
N CYS A 22 7.06 -19.81 25.73
CA CYS A 22 5.76 -19.22 25.41
C CYS A 22 4.77 -19.36 26.57
N MET A 23 4.78 -20.52 27.26
CA MET A 23 3.93 -20.75 28.44
C MET A 23 4.36 -19.90 29.65
N ARG A 24 5.66 -19.66 29.83
CA ARG A 24 6.15 -18.76 30.88
C ARG A 24 5.78 -17.32 30.63
N LEU A 25 5.92 -16.85 29.39
CA LEU A 25 5.53 -15.50 28.99
C LEU A 25 4.02 -15.31 29.17
N TYR A 26 3.21 -16.26 28.70
CA TYR A 26 1.77 -16.22 28.89
C TYR A 26 1.44 -16.09 30.39
N ALA A 27 2.04 -16.91 31.24
CA ALA A 27 1.81 -16.88 32.69
C ALA A 27 2.32 -15.57 33.35
N ALA A 28 3.37 -14.96 32.82
CA ALA A 28 3.87 -13.66 33.29
C ALA A 28 2.92 -12.52 32.90
N VAL A 29 2.49 -12.46 31.63
CA VAL A 29 1.52 -11.48 31.16
C VAL A 29 0.17 -11.66 31.85
N GLU A 30 -0.31 -12.90 32.02
CA GLU A 30 -1.55 -13.19 32.72
C GLU A 30 -1.51 -12.71 34.20
N ARG A 31 -0.40 -12.89 34.91
CA ARG A 31 -0.24 -12.35 36.26
C ARG A 31 -0.30 -10.83 36.30
N VAL A 32 0.35 -10.15 35.37
CA VAL A 32 0.35 -8.68 35.30
C VAL A 32 -1.06 -8.14 35.03
N PHE A 33 -1.83 -8.80 34.18
CA PHE A 33 -3.17 -8.34 33.81
C PHE A 33 -4.26 -8.84 34.77
N MET A 34 -4.09 -10.00 35.40
CA MET A 34 -5.12 -10.64 36.24
C MET A 34 -5.02 -10.30 37.74
N ASP A 35 -3.86 -9.82 38.19
CA ASP A 35 -3.66 -9.58 39.65
C ASP A 35 -4.38 -8.30 40.15
N GLY A 36 -5.02 -7.55 39.27
CA GLY A 36 -5.96 -6.46 39.59
C GLY A 36 -5.41 -5.31 40.45
N ARG A 37 -4.18 -5.43 40.94
CA ARG A 37 -3.53 -4.50 41.86
C ARG A 37 -2.61 -3.50 41.21
N VAL A 38 -2.24 -3.73 39.97
CA VAL A 38 -1.33 -2.85 39.18
C VAL A 38 -2.02 -2.51 37.88
N VAL A 39 -2.21 -1.20 37.64
CA VAL A 39 -2.56 -0.72 36.32
C VAL A 39 -1.28 -0.93 35.48
N PRO A 40 -1.27 -1.90 34.54
CA PRO A 40 -0.08 -2.08 33.73
C PRO A 40 0.04 -0.88 32.82
N ASP A 41 0.96 0.00 33.15
CA ASP A 41 1.45 0.94 32.16
C ASP A 41 2.37 0.20 31.18
N GLN A 42 2.65 0.82 30.06
CA GLN A 42 3.48 0.26 29.00
C GLN A 42 4.88 -0.13 29.53
N ALA A 43 5.45 0.69 30.42
CA ALA A 43 6.75 0.45 31.02
C ALA A 43 6.75 -0.79 31.94
N HIS A 44 5.67 -1.03 32.64
CA HIS A 44 5.55 -2.18 33.55
C HIS A 44 5.47 -3.51 32.81
N VAL A 45 4.72 -3.56 31.70
CA VAL A 45 4.64 -4.75 30.84
C VAL A 45 5.98 -4.99 30.16
N GLY A 46 6.62 -3.96 29.62
CA GLY A 46 7.96 -4.02 29.01
C GLY A 46 9.01 -4.52 30.02
N GLN A 47 9.02 -3.99 31.25
CA GLN A 47 9.90 -4.45 32.31
C GLN A 47 9.65 -5.90 32.70
N THR A 48 8.41 -6.32 32.80
CA THR A 48 8.06 -7.73 33.12
C THR A 48 8.51 -8.68 32.01
N LEU A 49 8.41 -8.27 30.75
CA LEU A 49 8.88 -9.03 29.60
C LEU A 49 10.43 -9.08 29.54
N LEU A 50 11.12 -7.98 29.86
CA LEU A 50 12.57 -7.91 30.00
C LEU A 50 13.10 -8.77 31.16
N PHE A 51 12.48 -8.68 32.31
CA PHE A 51 12.86 -9.50 33.50
C PHE A 51 12.64 -10.98 33.28
N ALA A 52 11.67 -11.34 32.46
CA ALA A 52 11.44 -12.75 32.15
C ALA A 52 12.52 -13.33 31.21
N GLY A 53 13.40 -12.51 30.61
CA GLY A 53 14.40 -12.95 29.64
C GLY A 53 13.80 -13.64 28.41
N LEU A 54 12.49 -13.50 28.24
CA LEU A 54 11.68 -14.35 27.39
C LEU A 54 11.61 -13.86 25.94
N LEU A 55 11.87 -12.57 25.70
CA LEU A 55 11.90 -12.05 24.34
C LEU A 55 13.12 -12.50 23.54
N GLY A 56 14.25 -12.78 24.21
CA GLY A 56 15.39 -13.44 23.59
C GLY A 56 15.15 -14.91 23.22
N GLU A 57 14.16 -15.55 23.87
CA GLU A 57 13.78 -16.95 23.65
C GLU A 57 12.57 -17.08 22.70
N LEU A 58 11.77 -15.99 22.54
CA LEU A 58 10.60 -15.95 21.68
C LEU A 58 10.91 -15.19 20.42
N GLY A 59 10.65 -15.80 19.27
CA GLY A 59 10.65 -15.09 18.01
C GLY A 59 9.45 -14.13 17.89
N GLU A 60 9.58 -13.13 17.05
CA GLU A 60 8.56 -12.09 16.83
C GLU A 60 7.18 -12.66 16.49
N ARG A 61 7.14 -13.69 15.66
CA ARG A 61 5.89 -14.40 15.33
C ARG A 61 5.23 -15.07 16.52
N GLN A 62 6.01 -15.56 17.45
CA GLN A 62 5.50 -16.18 18.67
C GLN A 62 4.92 -15.14 19.60
N PHE A 63 5.47 -13.92 19.58
CA PHE A 63 4.97 -12.80 20.35
C PHE A 63 3.64 -12.27 19.80
N ASP A 64 3.53 -12.03 18.48
CA ASP A 64 2.27 -11.66 17.82
C ASP A 64 1.16 -12.69 18.07
N PHE A 65 1.54 -13.96 18.01
CA PHE A 65 0.63 -15.07 18.27
C PHE A 65 0.13 -15.06 19.71
N LEU A 66 1.03 -14.83 20.66
CA LEU A 66 0.69 -14.74 22.08
C LEU A 66 -0.27 -13.59 22.39
N TYR A 67 -0.02 -12.43 21.79
CA TYR A 67 -0.90 -11.28 21.90
C TYR A 67 -2.32 -11.57 21.39
N THR A 68 -2.42 -12.18 20.21
CA THR A 68 -3.70 -12.60 19.63
C THR A 68 -4.39 -13.65 20.53
N ALA A 69 -3.65 -14.59 21.06
CA ALA A 69 -4.17 -15.62 21.96
C ALA A 69 -4.73 -15.03 23.26
N LEU A 70 -4.05 -14.03 23.86
CA LEU A 70 -4.52 -13.31 25.04
C LEU A 70 -5.84 -12.58 24.79
N ARG A 71 -5.95 -11.88 23.65
CA ARG A 71 -7.21 -11.21 23.25
C ARG A 71 -8.35 -12.21 23.08
N CYS A 72 -8.10 -13.31 22.38
CA CYS A 72 -9.09 -14.38 22.19
C CYS A 72 -9.50 -15.02 23.54
N ALA A 73 -8.58 -15.22 24.46
CA ALA A 73 -8.86 -15.76 25.79
C ALA A 73 -9.79 -14.84 26.60
N LEU A 74 -9.55 -13.53 26.58
CA LEU A 74 -10.41 -12.56 27.28
C LEU A 74 -11.80 -12.47 26.65
N LEU A 75 -11.91 -12.48 25.31
CA LEU A 75 -13.19 -12.48 24.61
C LEU A 75 -13.99 -13.74 24.94
N ARG A 76 -13.34 -14.90 25.00
CA ARG A 76 -14.00 -16.17 25.35
C ARG A 76 -14.44 -16.19 26.79
N ALA A 77 -13.62 -15.69 27.72
CA ALA A 77 -14.00 -15.57 29.13
C ALA A 77 -15.21 -14.66 29.32
N ALA A 78 -15.32 -13.55 28.56
CA ALA A 78 -16.49 -12.69 28.57
C ALA A 78 -17.73 -13.41 28.01
N ALA A 79 -17.57 -14.19 26.93
CA ALA A 79 -18.67 -14.95 26.31
C ALA A 79 -19.15 -16.08 27.26
N ASP A 80 -18.23 -16.82 27.87
CA ASP A 80 -18.56 -17.89 28.83
C ASP A 80 -19.26 -17.33 30.05
N ALA A 81 -18.83 -16.19 30.59
CA ALA A 81 -19.52 -15.49 31.69
C ALA A 81 -20.93 -15.02 31.30
N CYS A 82 -21.20 -14.75 30.00
CA CYS A 82 -22.55 -14.48 29.53
C CYS A 82 -23.43 -15.73 29.49
N ALA A 83 -22.84 -16.91 29.23
CA ALA A 83 -23.57 -18.18 29.09
C ALA A 83 -23.82 -18.91 30.40
N GLU A 84 -23.01 -18.66 31.43
CA GLU A 84 -23.13 -19.31 32.71
C GLU A 84 -24.31 -18.80 33.54
N GLN A 85 -24.99 -19.71 34.27
CA GLN A 85 -26.12 -19.42 35.20
C GLN A 85 -25.64 -18.94 36.59
N THR A 86 -24.56 -18.19 36.65
CA THR A 86 -24.07 -17.56 37.88
C THR A 86 -24.93 -16.38 38.34
N ALA A 87 -24.80 -15.97 39.60
CA ALA A 87 -25.50 -14.80 40.13
C ALA A 87 -25.27 -13.57 39.21
N LYS A 88 -26.34 -12.85 38.87
CA LYS A 88 -26.32 -11.72 37.94
C LYS A 88 -25.19 -10.71 38.20
N GLN A 89 -24.96 -10.42 39.47
CA GLN A 89 -23.97 -9.45 39.92
C GLN A 89 -22.53 -9.93 39.67
N GLU A 90 -22.24 -11.20 39.83
CA GLU A 90 -20.91 -11.78 39.57
C GLU A 90 -20.60 -11.89 38.08
N ARG A 91 -21.61 -12.23 37.28
CA ARG A 91 -21.54 -12.23 35.83
C ARG A 91 -21.25 -10.83 35.25
N GLU A 92 -21.99 -9.80 35.71
CA GLU A 92 -21.76 -8.41 35.29
C GLU A 92 -20.35 -7.95 35.69
N ARG A 93 -19.86 -8.36 36.84
CA ARG A 93 -18.50 -8.05 37.31
C ARG A 93 -17.42 -8.70 36.41
N LEU A 94 -17.57 -9.97 36.08
CA LEU A 94 -16.64 -10.71 35.22
C LEU A 94 -16.62 -10.15 33.78
N ILE A 95 -17.79 -9.84 33.21
CA ILE A 95 -17.89 -9.23 31.88
C ILE A 95 -17.24 -7.85 31.89
N SER A 96 -17.57 -7.01 32.87
CA SER A 96 -17.00 -5.67 32.99
C SER A 96 -15.47 -5.73 33.11
N TYR A 97 -14.95 -6.64 33.91
CA TYR A 97 -13.52 -6.85 34.06
C TYR A 97 -12.87 -7.27 32.73
N ALA A 98 -13.42 -8.27 32.03
CA ALA A 98 -12.87 -8.74 30.76
C ALA A 98 -12.87 -7.65 29.69
N VAL A 99 -13.92 -6.82 29.64
CA VAL A 99 -14.00 -5.69 28.69
C VAL A 99 -12.97 -4.61 29.02
N VAL A 100 -12.80 -4.25 30.30
CA VAL A 100 -11.80 -3.26 30.73
C VAL A 100 -10.39 -3.73 30.39
N GLU A 101 -10.06 -4.99 30.68
CA GLU A 101 -8.74 -5.55 30.38
C GLU A 101 -8.50 -5.68 28.87
N LEU A 102 -9.54 -6.02 28.10
CA LEU A 102 -9.44 -6.05 26.65
C LEU A 102 -9.13 -4.66 26.07
N ASN A 103 -9.80 -3.62 26.58
CA ASN A 103 -9.53 -2.23 26.16
C ASN A 103 -8.11 -1.82 26.52
N ARG A 104 -7.63 -2.11 27.74
CA ARG A 104 -6.24 -1.84 28.14
C ARG A 104 -5.21 -2.51 27.24
N ILE A 105 -5.43 -3.79 26.87
CA ILE A 105 -4.54 -4.49 25.93
C ILE A 105 -4.59 -3.83 24.55
N CYS A 106 -5.75 -3.37 24.11
CA CYS A 106 -5.88 -2.68 22.81
C CYS A 106 -5.26 -1.28 22.80
N GLU A 107 -5.13 -0.63 23.95
CA GLU A 107 -4.50 0.68 24.11
C GLU A 107 -2.96 0.60 24.22
N LEU A 108 -2.42 -0.58 24.49
CA LEU A 108 -0.96 -0.77 24.52
C LEU A 108 -0.36 -0.64 23.12
N ASP A 109 0.65 0.20 23.01
CA ASP A 109 1.47 0.27 21.80
C ASP A 109 2.45 -0.92 21.77
N PHE A 110 1.96 -2.04 21.22
CA PHE A 110 2.74 -3.27 21.12
C PHE A 110 3.93 -3.13 20.18
N ASP A 111 3.85 -2.30 19.15
CA ASP A 111 4.94 -2.07 18.23
C ASP A 111 6.09 -1.33 18.93
N ALA A 112 5.77 -0.37 19.80
CA ALA A 112 6.77 0.27 20.65
C ALA A 112 7.40 -0.73 21.65
N LEU A 113 6.59 -1.57 22.30
CA LEU A 113 7.10 -2.59 23.22
C LEU A 113 8.01 -3.61 22.53
N VAL A 114 7.63 -4.09 21.34
CA VAL A 114 8.47 -5.00 20.55
C VAL A 114 9.76 -4.31 20.14
N SER A 115 9.71 -3.04 19.73
CA SER A 115 10.88 -2.26 19.37
C SER A 115 11.87 -2.11 20.53
N GLU A 116 11.39 -1.91 21.75
CA GLU A 116 12.24 -1.78 22.93
C GLU A 116 12.86 -3.10 23.39
N CYS A 117 12.14 -4.20 23.21
CA CYS A 117 12.48 -5.50 23.80
C CYS A 117 13.09 -6.49 22.80
N SER A 118 12.97 -6.27 21.49
CA SER A 118 13.44 -7.21 20.47
C SER A 118 14.94 -7.15 20.28
N ALA A 119 15.63 -8.29 20.49
CA ALA A 119 17.05 -8.41 20.15
C ALA A 119 17.31 -8.23 18.65
N VAL A 120 16.39 -8.63 17.80
CA VAL A 120 16.47 -8.44 16.34
C VAL A 120 16.41 -6.96 16.00
N GLU A 121 15.48 -6.20 16.60
CA GLU A 121 15.38 -4.75 16.40
C GLU A 121 16.67 -4.04 16.82
N ALA A 122 17.21 -4.37 17.99
CA ALA A 122 18.44 -3.79 18.52
C ALA A 122 19.67 -4.03 17.59
N ILE A 123 19.68 -5.16 16.89
CA ILE A 123 20.73 -5.47 15.91
C ILE A 123 20.48 -4.70 14.60
N LEU A 124 19.27 -4.77 14.04
CA LEU A 124 18.93 -4.12 12.78
C LEU A 124 18.99 -2.58 12.87
N ALA A 125 18.73 -2.00 14.05
CA ALA A 125 18.87 -0.57 14.30
C ALA A 125 20.30 -0.05 14.08
N LYS A 126 21.32 -0.92 14.11
CA LYS A 126 22.71 -0.59 13.79
C LYS A 126 23.02 -0.54 12.29
N ASP A 127 22.00 -0.60 11.44
CA ASP A 127 22.09 -0.52 9.99
C ASP A 127 23.11 0.52 9.51
N PRO A 128 24.18 0.15 8.79
CA PRO A 128 25.26 1.07 8.39
C PRO A 128 24.80 2.20 7.48
N SER A 129 23.67 2.01 6.79
CA SER A 129 23.05 3.05 5.96
C SER A 129 22.28 4.09 6.77
N GLY A 130 21.96 3.81 8.04
CA GLY A 130 21.11 4.64 8.90
C GLY A 130 19.65 4.75 8.41
N VAL A 131 19.22 3.89 7.48
CA VAL A 131 17.87 3.89 6.91
C VAL A 131 16.88 3.21 7.84
N TYR A 132 17.24 2.03 8.38
CA TYR A 132 16.34 1.21 9.19
C TYR A 132 15.67 1.97 10.35
N PRO A 133 16.37 2.75 11.19
CA PRO A 133 15.74 3.47 12.30
C PRO A 133 14.74 4.57 11.88
N ARG A 134 14.80 4.99 10.61
CA ARG A 134 13.92 6.02 10.04
C ARG A 134 12.78 5.45 9.21
N MET A 135 12.68 4.14 9.11
CA MET A 135 11.60 3.47 8.40
C MET A 135 10.30 3.53 9.18
N ALA A 136 9.18 3.52 8.45
CA ALA A 136 7.87 3.33 9.03
C ALA A 136 7.80 2.00 9.78
N GLU A 137 7.15 1.97 10.96
CA GLU A 137 7.10 0.80 11.85
C GLU A 137 6.61 -0.47 11.13
N GLN A 138 5.59 -0.35 10.28
CA GLN A 138 5.10 -1.49 9.49
C GLN A 138 6.19 -2.12 8.59
N SER A 139 7.14 -1.32 8.11
CA SER A 139 8.26 -1.81 7.30
C SER A 139 9.34 -2.43 8.16
N ARG A 140 9.62 -1.88 9.34
CA ARG A 140 10.55 -2.48 10.32
C ARG A 140 10.00 -3.82 10.81
N SER A 141 8.74 -3.87 11.20
CA SER A 141 8.04 -5.12 11.58
C SER A 141 8.11 -6.17 10.46
N HIS A 142 7.88 -5.77 9.21
CA HIS A 142 8.03 -6.70 8.09
C HIS A 142 9.45 -7.27 7.98
N TYR A 143 10.48 -6.46 8.16
CA TYR A 143 11.89 -6.93 8.13
C TYR A 143 12.18 -7.93 9.25
N ARG A 144 11.69 -7.68 10.46
CA ARG A 144 11.80 -8.62 11.59
C ARG A 144 11.10 -9.95 11.27
N HIS A 145 9.89 -9.90 10.71
CA HIS A 145 9.16 -11.10 10.26
C HIS A 145 9.88 -11.87 9.14
N VAL A 146 10.58 -11.18 8.25
CA VAL A 146 11.40 -11.83 7.22
C VAL A 146 12.59 -12.52 7.87
N ALA A 147 13.28 -11.86 8.81
CA ALA A 147 14.39 -12.47 9.56
C ALA A 147 13.93 -13.73 10.30
N ALA A 148 12.78 -13.69 10.98
CA ALA A 148 12.17 -14.86 11.62
C ALA A 148 11.83 -15.98 10.63
N SER A 149 11.41 -15.62 9.41
CA SER A 149 11.10 -16.60 8.37
C SER A 149 12.35 -17.29 7.82
N ILE A 150 13.44 -16.55 7.66
CA ILE A 150 14.76 -17.07 7.26
C ILE A 150 15.31 -17.97 8.37
N ALA A 151 15.28 -17.49 9.62
CA ALA A 151 15.73 -18.22 10.80
C ALA A 151 15.05 -19.59 10.91
N LYS A 152 13.73 -19.64 10.80
CA LYS A 152 12.94 -20.88 10.80
C LYS A 152 13.37 -21.83 9.69
N ARG A 153 13.68 -21.33 8.49
CA ARG A 153 14.09 -22.15 7.36
C ARG A 153 15.50 -22.72 7.52
N CYS A 154 16.40 -21.92 8.08
CA CYS A 154 17.81 -22.30 8.26
C CYS A 154 18.06 -23.04 9.59
N GLY A 155 17.07 -23.11 10.49
CA GLY A 155 17.24 -23.70 11.82
C GLY A 155 18.14 -22.87 12.73
N MET A 156 18.21 -21.56 12.52
CA MET A 156 19.04 -20.61 13.27
C MET A 156 18.19 -19.77 14.23
N ALA A 157 18.83 -19.10 15.19
CA ALA A 157 18.19 -18.06 15.98
C ALA A 157 17.93 -16.81 15.14
N GLU A 158 16.83 -16.09 15.38
CA GLU A 158 16.48 -14.86 14.65
C GLU A 158 17.54 -13.76 14.80
N SER A 159 18.11 -13.63 16.00
CA SER A 159 19.21 -12.71 16.28
C SER A 159 20.50 -13.05 15.50
N ALA A 160 20.78 -14.34 15.26
CA ALA A 160 21.91 -14.75 14.43
C ALA A 160 21.72 -14.35 12.98
N VAL A 161 20.51 -14.54 12.41
CA VAL A 161 20.20 -14.08 11.06
C VAL A 161 20.31 -12.54 10.95
N ALA A 162 19.81 -11.80 11.93
CA ALA A 162 19.93 -10.35 11.95
C ALA A 162 21.40 -9.90 12.00
N GLN A 163 22.24 -10.60 12.80
CA GLN A 163 23.67 -10.30 12.87
C GLN A 163 24.40 -10.63 11.56
N ASP A 164 24.09 -11.74 10.92
CA ASP A 164 24.68 -12.10 9.62
C ASP A 164 24.33 -11.06 8.54
N VAL A 165 23.08 -10.61 8.51
CA VAL A 165 22.63 -9.55 7.60
C VAL A 165 23.35 -8.23 7.88
N LEU A 166 23.52 -7.87 9.15
CA LEU A 166 24.26 -6.65 9.55
C LEU A 166 25.73 -6.75 9.10
N ASN A 167 26.41 -7.86 9.34
CA ASN A 167 27.78 -8.10 8.92
C ASN A 167 27.93 -7.98 7.38
N CYS A 168 26.98 -8.51 6.62
CA CYS A 168 26.94 -8.35 5.16
C CYS A 168 26.82 -6.87 4.75
N ALA A 169 25.97 -6.10 5.44
CA ALA A 169 25.75 -4.69 5.16
C ALA A 169 26.97 -3.82 5.51
N GLU A 170 27.73 -4.18 6.56
CA GLU A 170 28.94 -3.48 7.00
C GLU A 170 30.09 -3.56 5.98
N ILE A 171 30.28 -4.73 5.37
CA ILE A 171 31.34 -4.96 4.36
C ILE A 171 30.94 -4.49 2.95
N ALA A 172 29.68 -4.19 2.72
CA ALA A 172 29.19 -3.76 1.41
C ALA A 172 29.74 -2.38 1.01
N LYS A 173 30.05 -2.23 -0.29
CA LYS A 173 30.56 -0.98 -0.87
C LYS A 173 29.47 -0.14 -1.53
N GLY A 174 28.41 -0.76 -2.00
CA GLY A 174 27.30 -0.09 -2.67
C GLY A 174 26.33 0.55 -1.66
N GLU A 175 25.75 1.68 -2.01
CA GLU A 175 24.83 2.41 -1.12
C GLU A 175 23.60 1.56 -0.76
N ARG A 176 23.07 0.81 -1.72
CA ARG A 176 21.89 -0.06 -1.51
C ARG A 176 22.21 -1.29 -0.68
N GLU A 177 23.37 -1.89 -0.92
CA GLU A 177 23.86 -3.09 -0.23
C GLU A 177 24.25 -2.80 1.22
N ARG A 178 24.53 -1.55 1.56
CA ARG A 178 24.79 -1.12 2.96
C ARG A 178 23.54 -1.11 3.82
N HIS A 179 22.34 -1.21 3.22
CA HIS A 179 21.10 -1.31 3.95
C HIS A 179 20.74 -2.77 4.23
N VAL A 180 20.45 -3.10 5.48
CA VAL A 180 20.07 -4.47 5.94
C VAL A 180 18.88 -5.04 5.16
N GLY A 181 17.94 -4.19 4.75
CA GLY A 181 16.77 -4.58 3.96
C GLY A 181 17.10 -5.17 2.59
N PHE A 182 18.24 -4.82 2.00
CA PHE A 182 18.69 -5.40 0.73
C PHE A 182 18.81 -6.92 0.83
N TYR A 183 19.43 -7.41 1.90
CA TYR A 183 19.62 -8.85 2.12
C TYR A 183 18.33 -9.53 2.56
N LEU A 184 17.57 -8.92 3.46
CA LEU A 184 16.32 -9.50 3.97
C LEU A 184 15.30 -9.69 2.85
N LEU A 185 15.01 -8.64 2.07
CA LEU A 185 13.98 -8.70 1.02
C LEU A 185 14.36 -9.63 -0.13
N ASN A 186 15.64 -9.68 -0.52
CA ASN A 186 16.10 -10.58 -1.58
C ASN A 186 16.05 -12.05 -1.19
N HIS A 187 16.08 -12.36 0.10
CA HIS A 187 16.08 -13.73 0.62
C HIS A 187 14.78 -14.12 1.32
N ASP A 188 13.71 -13.30 1.23
CA ASP A 188 12.41 -13.63 1.83
C ASP A 188 11.85 -14.92 1.20
N PRO A 189 11.74 -16.01 2.01
CA PRO A 189 11.24 -17.29 1.51
C PRO A 189 9.80 -17.23 1.02
N ARG A 190 8.98 -16.32 1.57
CA ARG A 190 7.57 -16.16 1.24
C ARG A 190 7.43 -15.56 -0.15
N SER A 191 8.20 -14.52 -0.44
CA SER A 191 8.26 -13.88 -1.75
C SER A 191 8.68 -14.88 -2.84
N ILE A 192 9.72 -15.68 -2.59
CA ILE A 192 10.19 -16.71 -3.53
C ILE A 192 9.09 -17.75 -3.80
N HIS A 193 8.41 -18.25 -2.79
CA HIS A 193 7.34 -19.25 -2.96
C HIS A 193 6.10 -18.66 -3.62
N ALA A 194 5.73 -17.40 -3.29
CA ALA A 194 4.64 -16.71 -3.95
C ALA A 194 4.90 -16.55 -5.45
N ARG A 195 6.11 -16.10 -5.81
CA ARG A 195 6.52 -15.92 -7.21
C ARG A 195 6.50 -17.24 -8.01
N ARG A 196 6.97 -18.34 -7.42
CA ARG A 196 6.89 -19.66 -8.08
C ARG A 196 5.45 -20.11 -8.31
N ARG A 197 4.56 -19.92 -7.33
CA ARG A 197 3.13 -20.24 -7.49
C ARG A 197 2.47 -19.36 -8.54
N ALA A 198 2.81 -18.09 -8.58
CA ALA A 198 2.31 -17.18 -9.60
C ALA A 198 2.74 -17.60 -11.01
N ILE A 199 4.00 -17.96 -11.21
CA ILE A 199 4.49 -18.47 -12.50
C ILE A 199 3.73 -19.73 -12.91
N ALA A 200 3.52 -20.67 -11.98
CA ALA A 200 2.75 -21.88 -12.24
C ALA A 200 1.30 -21.55 -12.61
N ALA A 201 0.64 -20.65 -11.89
CA ALA A 201 -0.73 -20.21 -12.19
C ALA A 201 -0.83 -19.58 -13.59
N LEU A 202 0.09 -18.67 -13.93
CA LEU A 202 0.14 -18.05 -15.26
C LEU A 202 0.40 -19.08 -16.37
N THR A 203 1.29 -20.04 -16.14
CA THR A 203 1.55 -21.11 -17.11
C THR A 203 0.30 -21.98 -17.33
N LEU A 204 -0.40 -22.36 -16.24
CA LEU A 204 -1.63 -23.13 -16.31
C LEU A 204 -2.76 -22.37 -17.01
N THR A 205 -2.81 -21.05 -16.86
CA THR A 205 -3.80 -20.20 -17.53
C THR A 205 -3.77 -20.36 -19.05
N TRP A 206 -2.61 -20.59 -19.63
CA TRP A 206 -2.45 -20.79 -21.09
C TRP A 206 -2.49 -22.25 -21.50
N LEU A 207 -1.91 -23.15 -20.71
CA LEU A 207 -1.78 -24.56 -21.06
C LEU A 207 -3.12 -25.32 -20.96
N VAL A 208 -3.87 -25.11 -19.87
CA VAL A 208 -5.11 -25.86 -19.61
C VAL A 208 -6.19 -25.59 -20.68
N PRO A 209 -6.45 -24.32 -21.12
CA PRO A 209 -7.42 -24.06 -22.20
C PRO A 209 -7.03 -24.74 -23.51
N VAL A 210 -5.73 -24.79 -23.85
CA VAL A 210 -5.27 -25.51 -25.07
C VAL A 210 -5.62 -26.99 -24.96
N LEU A 211 -5.34 -27.64 -23.84
CA LEU A 211 -5.66 -29.05 -23.62
C LEU A 211 -7.19 -29.30 -23.67
N LEU A 212 -7.98 -28.39 -23.09
CA LEU A 212 -9.44 -28.48 -23.16
C LEU A 212 -9.97 -28.29 -24.60
N CYS A 213 -9.39 -27.39 -25.38
CA CYS A 213 -9.75 -27.23 -26.80
C CYS A 213 -9.41 -28.46 -27.62
N VAL A 214 -8.27 -29.11 -27.39
CA VAL A 214 -7.90 -30.38 -28.02
C VAL A 214 -8.92 -31.47 -27.66
N LEU A 215 -9.34 -31.52 -26.41
CA LEU A 215 -10.38 -32.48 -25.97
C LEU A 215 -11.72 -32.18 -26.65
N ILE A 216 -12.15 -30.93 -26.73
CA ILE A 216 -13.38 -30.49 -27.42
C ILE A 216 -13.30 -30.92 -28.91
N TRP A 217 -12.18 -30.68 -29.56
CA TRP A 217 -11.98 -31.09 -30.94
C TRP A 217 -12.07 -32.65 -31.09
N GLY A 218 -11.46 -33.39 -30.18
CA GLY A 218 -11.51 -34.85 -30.19
C GLY A 218 -12.91 -35.44 -29.98
N VAL A 219 -13.72 -34.78 -29.09
CA VAL A 219 -15.08 -35.27 -28.79
C VAL A 219 -16.09 -34.82 -29.83
N PHE A 220 -16.06 -33.60 -30.26
CA PHE A 220 -17.08 -33.01 -31.15
C PHE A 220 -16.67 -33.03 -32.62
N HIS A 221 -15.44 -33.40 -32.94
CA HIS A 221 -14.85 -33.35 -34.28
C HIS A 221 -15.03 -32.02 -35.01
N SER A 222 -15.12 -30.92 -34.24
CA SER A 222 -15.36 -29.56 -34.75
C SER A 222 -14.20 -28.65 -34.33
N LEU A 223 -13.38 -28.26 -35.29
CA LEU A 223 -12.30 -27.29 -35.09
C LEU A 223 -12.83 -25.90 -34.73
N THR A 224 -13.96 -25.53 -35.34
CA THR A 224 -14.60 -24.23 -35.06
C THR A 224 -15.09 -24.15 -33.62
N ALA A 225 -15.70 -25.22 -33.07
CA ALA A 225 -16.12 -25.28 -31.69
C ALA A 225 -14.92 -25.15 -30.73
N ALA A 226 -13.81 -25.83 -31.01
CA ALA A 226 -12.59 -25.74 -30.22
C ALA A 226 -12.00 -24.33 -30.23
N LEU A 227 -11.91 -23.69 -31.39
CA LEU A 227 -11.36 -22.33 -31.53
C LEU A 227 -12.24 -21.27 -30.83
N VAL A 228 -13.58 -21.34 -30.98
CA VAL A 228 -14.50 -20.41 -30.33
C VAL A 228 -14.48 -20.56 -28.80
N SER A 229 -14.29 -21.80 -28.31
CA SER A 229 -14.22 -22.07 -26.86
C SER A 229 -12.92 -21.57 -26.19
N TYR A 230 -11.88 -21.31 -26.96
CA TYR A 230 -10.56 -20.95 -26.41
C TYR A 230 -10.60 -19.72 -25.51
N LEU A 231 -11.17 -18.61 -26.01
CA LEU A 231 -11.21 -17.36 -25.23
C LEU A 231 -12.01 -17.47 -23.93
N PRO A 232 -13.26 -18.01 -23.92
CA PRO A 232 -13.96 -18.23 -22.67
C PRO A 232 -13.21 -19.16 -21.70
N LEU A 233 -12.59 -20.21 -22.20
CA LEU A 233 -11.84 -21.15 -21.36
C LEU A 233 -10.61 -20.49 -20.73
N VAL A 234 -9.88 -19.64 -21.47
CA VAL A 234 -8.76 -18.87 -20.92
C VAL A 234 -9.22 -18.02 -19.73
N GLU A 235 -10.34 -17.30 -19.88
CA GLU A 235 -10.87 -16.47 -18.80
C GLU A 235 -11.29 -17.29 -17.57
N ILE A 236 -12.00 -18.38 -17.77
CA ILE A 236 -12.46 -19.26 -16.67
C ILE A 236 -11.24 -19.84 -15.94
N VAL A 237 -10.28 -20.38 -16.68
CA VAL A 237 -9.05 -20.96 -16.08
C VAL A 237 -8.23 -19.89 -15.37
N ARG A 238 -8.13 -18.68 -15.95
CA ARG A 238 -7.42 -17.56 -15.36
C ARG A 238 -8.00 -17.19 -13.99
N VAL A 239 -9.31 -17.01 -13.90
CA VAL A 239 -9.99 -16.67 -12.64
C VAL A 239 -9.73 -17.75 -11.58
N ILE A 240 -9.82 -19.03 -11.96
CA ILE A 240 -9.61 -20.14 -11.02
C ILE A 240 -8.14 -20.20 -10.57
N THR A 241 -7.19 -20.22 -11.49
CA THR A 241 -5.77 -20.42 -11.17
C THR A 241 -5.20 -19.22 -10.41
N CYS A 242 -5.48 -17.99 -10.87
CA CYS A 242 -5.03 -16.77 -10.17
C CYS A 242 -5.73 -16.61 -8.81
N GLY A 243 -7.03 -16.89 -8.71
CA GLY A 243 -7.75 -16.84 -7.43
C GLY A 243 -7.24 -17.87 -6.41
N LEU A 244 -6.90 -19.07 -6.83
CA LEU A 244 -6.28 -20.08 -5.95
C LEU A 244 -4.86 -19.67 -5.51
N ALA A 245 -4.06 -19.09 -6.39
CA ALA A 245 -2.73 -18.62 -6.05
C ALA A 245 -2.80 -17.40 -5.11
N ALA A 246 -3.72 -16.46 -5.33
CA ALA A 246 -3.90 -15.26 -4.52
C ALA A 246 -4.30 -15.56 -3.07
N ARG A 247 -5.11 -16.60 -2.82
CA ARG A 247 -5.52 -16.99 -1.46
C ARG A 247 -4.35 -17.31 -0.52
N HIS A 248 -3.19 -17.63 -1.04
CA HIS A 248 -2.01 -18.03 -0.29
C HIS A 248 -0.84 -17.05 -0.48
N ALA A 249 -1.06 -15.93 -1.14
CA ALA A 249 -0.06 -14.92 -1.39
C ALA A 249 -0.11 -13.83 -0.32
N SER A 250 1.07 -13.45 0.17
CA SER A 250 1.22 -12.15 0.83
C SER A 250 1.67 -11.15 -0.25
N PRO A 251 1.05 -9.97 -0.35
CA PRO A 251 1.49 -8.95 -1.28
C PRO A 251 2.98 -8.64 -1.12
N ALA A 252 3.66 -8.38 -2.23
CA ALA A 252 5.05 -7.95 -2.19
C ALA A 252 5.14 -6.67 -1.35
N HIS A 253 5.97 -6.69 -0.32
CA HIS A 253 6.11 -5.54 0.57
C HIS A 253 7.07 -4.53 -0.04
N ILE A 254 6.57 -3.30 -0.24
CA ILE A 254 7.39 -2.15 -0.62
C ILE A 254 7.72 -1.38 0.65
N PRO A 255 9.00 -1.34 1.07
CA PRO A 255 9.39 -0.69 2.32
C PRO A 255 9.16 0.83 2.25
N ARG A 256 8.82 1.44 3.39
CA ARG A 256 8.45 2.85 3.52
C ARG A 256 9.27 3.54 4.59
N MET A 257 9.59 4.80 4.34
CA MET A 257 10.18 5.69 5.34
C MET A 257 9.08 6.33 6.20
N GLU A 258 9.41 6.72 7.40
CA GLU A 258 8.60 7.66 8.16
C GLU A 258 8.82 9.06 7.59
N LEU A 259 7.74 9.71 7.10
CA LEU A 259 7.83 11.09 6.65
C LEU A 259 7.83 12.01 7.87
N ARG A 260 8.90 12.78 8.00
CA ARG A 260 9.05 13.85 8.98
C ARG A 260 9.01 15.20 8.27
N GLY A 261 9.24 16.28 8.93
CA GLY A 261 9.16 17.63 8.35
C GLY A 261 10.06 17.93 7.15
N ASP A 262 10.89 16.98 6.72
CA ASP A 262 11.76 17.01 5.55
C ASP A 262 11.20 16.29 4.30
N ALA A 263 9.89 16.05 4.25
CA ALA A 263 9.24 15.40 3.12
C ALA A 263 9.45 16.20 1.81
N PRO A 264 9.84 15.54 0.71
CA PRO A 264 10.09 16.23 -0.56
C PRO A 264 8.83 16.87 -1.13
N GLU A 265 8.96 18.07 -1.67
CA GLU A 265 7.88 18.76 -2.38
C GLU A 265 7.34 17.87 -3.52
N THR A 266 6.03 17.73 -3.56
CA THR A 266 5.33 16.83 -4.46
C THR A 266 4.14 17.53 -5.12
N ILE A 267 4.02 17.44 -6.45
CA ILE A 267 2.88 17.96 -7.19
C ILE A 267 1.84 16.86 -7.35
N VAL A 268 0.64 17.09 -6.87
CA VAL A 268 -0.55 16.28 -7.21
C VAL A 268 -1.19 16.88 -8.46
N ALA A 269 -0.95 16.26 -9.61
CA ALA A 269 -1.35 16.76 -10.91
C ALA A 269 -2.64 16.06 -11.39
N VAL A 270 -3.72 16.83 -11.51
CA VAL A 270 -5.03 16.36 -12.00
C VAL A 270 -5.18 16.75 -13.47
N SER A 271 -5.15 15.76 -14.35
CA SER A 271 -5.33 16.00 -15.79
C SER A 271 -6.83 15.99 -16.16
N THR A 272 -7.31 17.06 -16.76
CA THR A 272 -8.72 17.23 -17.11
C THR A 272 -8.91 18.03 -18.41
N LEU A 273 -10.10 17.95 -18.98
CA LEU A 273 -10.54 18.98 -19.91
C LEU A 273 -10.97 20.21 -19.13
N LEU A 274 -10.65 21.40 -19.63
CA LEU A 274 -11.03 22.65 -18.98
C LEU A 274 -12.56 22.68 -18.78
N PRO A 275 -13.05 22.76 -17.53
CA PRO A 275 -14.48 22.76 -17.27
C PRO A 275 -15.15 24.02 -17.82
N ALA A 276 -16.42 23.94 -18.19
CA ALA A 276 -17.21 25.11 -18.50
C ALA A 276 -17.28 26.06 -17.29
N ALA A 277 -17.37 27.36 -17.53
CA ALA A 277 -17.46 28.38 -16.45
C ALA A 277 -18.59 28.08 -15.45
N ALA A 278 -19.73 27.53 -15.92
CA ALA A 278 -20.84 27.11 -15.07
C ALA A 278 -20.51 25.94 -14.13
N LYS A 279 -19.40 25.24 -14.33
CA LYS A 279 -18.91 24.11 -13.52
C LYS A 279 -17.70 24.47 -12.66
N ALA A 280 -17.44 25.75 -12.44
CA ALA A 280 -16.33 26.22 -11.64
C ALA A 280 -16.43 25.74 -10.17
N ASP A 281 -17.63 25.65 -9.63
CA ASP A 281 -17.87 25.15 -8.27
C ASP A 281 -17.54 23.66 -8.14
N GLU A 282 -17.84 22.83 -9.15
CA GLU A 282 -17.45 21.43 -9.18
C GLU A 282 -15.91 21.27 -9.12
N LEU A 283 -15.18 22.15 -9.84
CA LEU A 283 -13.72 22.16 -9.80
C LEU A 283 -13.20 22.54 -8.42
N ARG A 284 -13.80 23.56 -7.78
CA ARG A 284 -13.43 23.99 -6.43
C ARG A 284 -13.63 22.86 -5.42
N GLU A 285 -14.81 22.27 -5.38
CA GLU A 285 -15.14 21.17 -4.47
C GLU A 285 -14.18 19.99 -4.64
N ARG A 286 -13.83 19.70 -5.88
CA ARG A 286 -12.88 18.62 -6.19
C ARG A 286 -11.49 18.89 -5.65
N LEU A 287 -10.96 20.10 -5.83
CA LEU A 287 -9.65 20.48 -5.32
C LEU A 287 -9.64 20.53 -3.78
N GLU A 288 -10.70 21.03 -3.15
CA GLU A 288 -10.85 20.99 -1.70
C GLU A 288 -10.91 19.56 -1.17
N GLN A 289 -11.62 18.65 -1.83
CA GLN A 289 -11.67 17.24 -1.45
C GLN A 289 -10.29 16.57 -1.49
N LEU A 290 -9.52 16.79 -2.55
CA LEU A 290 -8.14 16.29 -2.66
C LEU A 290 -7.25 16.85 -1.56
N TYR A 291 -7.36 18.15 -1.28
CA TYR A 291 -6.62 18.82 -0.22
C TYR A 291 -6.99 18.28 1.17
N PHE A 292 -8.27 18.11 1.46
CA PHE A 292 -8.71 17.64 2.77
C PHE A 292 -8.37 16.19 3.05
N SER A 293 -8.30 15.36 2.02
CA SER A 293 -7.87 13.97 2.17
C SER A 293 -6.35 13.80 2.27
N ASN A 294 -5.56 14.82 1.85
CA ASN A 294 -4.09 14.76 1.84
C ASN A 294 -3.51 16.15 2.16
N ARG A 295 -3.32 16.46 3.45
CA ARG A 295 -3.00 17.82 3.96
C ARG A 295 -1.52 18.15 4.16
N GLY A 296 -0.60 17.35 3.66
CA GLY A 296 0.83 17.59 3.82
C GLY A 296 1.27 18.96 3.26
N ASP A 297 2.11 19.69 4.01
CA ASP A 297 2.62 21.01 3.58
C ASP A 297 3.49 20.92 2.32
N HIS A 298 4.11 19.78 2.11
CA HIS A 298 4.90 19.44 0.93
C HIS A 298 4.05 19.09 -0.31
N LEU A 299 2.72 19.01 -0.18
CA LEU A 299 1.82 18.71 -1.30
C LEU A 299 1.30 19.98 -1.96
N LYS A 300 1.42 20.05 -3.30
CA LYS A 300 0.88 21.12 -4.14
C LYS A 300 -0.05 20.52 -5.18
N PHE A 301 -1.21 21.11 -5.35
CA PHE A 301 -2.27 20.59 -6.23
C PHE A 301 -2.30 21.38 -7.53
N CYS A 302 -2.03 20.73 -8.65
CA CYS A 302 -1.97 21.37 -9.95
C CYS A 302 -3.02 20.79 -10.91
N VAL A 303 -3.90 21.63 -11.41
CA VAL A 303 -4.83 21.25 -12.48
C VAL A 303 -4.11 21.40 -13.81
N LEU A 304 -3.98 20.30 -14.56
CA LEU A 304 -3.47 20.28 -15.93
C LEU A 304 -4.67 20.22 -16.88
N ALA A 305 -5.05 21.35 -17.43
CA ALA A 305 -6.25 21.47 -18.24
C ALA A 305 -5.94 21.60 -19.73
N ASP A 306 -6.66 20.83 -20.52
CA ASP A 306 -6.72 20.97 -21.98
C ASP A 306 -8.03 21.60 -22.40
N PHE A 307 -7.99 22.45 -23.41
CA PHE A 307 -9.23 22.84 -24.10
C PHE A 307 -9.87 21.63 -24.78
N LYS A 308 -11.19 21.62 -24.87
CA LYS A 308 -11.89 20.64 -25.71
C LYS A 308 -11.40 20.73 -27.15
N GLU A 309 -11.42 19.63 -27.88
CA GLU A 309 -11.10 19.63 -29.32
C GLU A 309 -12.00 20.58 -30.09
N ASP A 310 -11.44 21.28 -31.07
CA ASP A 310 -12.16 22.19 -31.94
C ASP A 310 -11.54 22.13 -33.33
N ARG A 311 -12.31 22.49 -34.38
CA ARG A 311 -11.81 22.68 -35.75
C ARG A 311 -10.98 23.96 -35.89
N ARG A 312 -11.04 24.85 -34.91
CA ARG A 312 -10.34 26.13 -34.86
C ARG A 312 -9.34 26.13 -33.71
N PRO A 313 -8.21 26.83 -33.85
CA PRO A 313 -7.21 26.92 -32.76
C PRO A 313 -7.73 27.69 -31.53
N TYR A 314 -8.71 28.56 -31.74
CA TYR A 314 -9.28 29.46 -30.75
C TYR A 314 -10.82 29.40 -30.74
N ASN A 315 -11.39 29.45 -29.56
CA ASN A 315 -12.83 29.56 -29.33
C ASN A 315 -13.08 30.64 -28.26
N PRO A 316 -13.94 31.64 -28.47
CA PRO A 316 -14.22 32.70 -27.48
C PRO A 316 -14.68 32.16 -26.11
N GLN A 317 -15.36 31.01 -26.09
CA GLN A 317 -15.80 30.37 -24.83
C GLN A 317 -14.63 29.88 -23.96
N ASP A 318 -13.47 29.63 -24.56
CA ASP A 318 -12.28 29.18 -23.84
C ASP A 318 -11.78 30.24 -22.86
N GLU A 319 -11.86 31.54 -23.21
CA GLU A 319 -11.47 32.61 -22.29
C GLU A 319 -12.34 32.68 -21.06
N LEU A 320 -13.64 32.54 -21.22
CA LEU A 320 -14.59 32.54 -20.10
C LEU A 320 -14.34 31.35 -19.15
N ASN A 321 -14.13 30.17 -19.72
CA ASN A 321 -13.85 28.96 -18.98
C ASN A 321 -12.50 29.06 -18.23
N MET A 322 -11.47 29.58 -18.90
CA MET A 322 -10.14 29.79 -18.33
C MET A 322 -10.16 30.83 -17.19
N ALA A 323 -10.86 31.95 -17.39
CA ALA A 323 -11.00 32.98 -16.35
C ALA A 323 -11.77 32.47 -15.13
N ALA A 324 -12.77 31.62 -15.31
CA ALA A 324 -13.49 30.99 -14.20
C ALA A 324 -12.61 30.01 -13.42
N ALA A 325 -11.88 29.11 -14.10
CA ALA A 325 -10.97 28.17 -13.45
C ALA A 325 -9.81 28.88 -12.73
N LYS A 326 -9.27 29.95 -13.31
CA LYS A 326 -8.24 30.79 -12.68
C LYS A 326 -8.74 31.40 -11.37
N ARG A 327 -9.95 31.98 -11.37
CA ARG A 327 -10.56 32.53 -10.16
C ARG A 327 -10.73 31.49 -9.06
N VAL A 328 -11.10 30.26 -9.38
CA VAL A 328 -11.20 29.16 -8.40
C VAL A 328 -9.85 28.93 -7.71
N VAL A 329 -8.77 28.83 -8.49
CA VAL A 329 -7.42 28.61 -7.94
C VAL A 329 -6.95 29.78 -7.09
N GLU A 330 -7.22 31.01 -7.49
CA GLU A 330 -6.90 32.22 -6.73
C GLU A 330 -7.64 32.24 -5.38
N GLN A 331 -8.95 31.98 -5.37
CA GLN A 331 -9.76 31.88 -4.15
C GLN A 331 -9.28 30.78 -3.21
N LEU A 332 -8.92 29.61 -3.74
CA LEU A 332 -8.37 28.52 -2.93
C LEU A 332 -7.02 28.88 -2.33
N ASN A 333 -6.16 29.59 -3.07
CA ASN A 333 -4.89 30.07 -2.56
C ASN A 333 -5.05 31.17 -1.48
N GLU A 334 -6.03 32.05 -1.62
CA GLU A 334 -6.38 33.03 -0.56
C GLU A 334 -6.82 32.32 0.73
N LYS A 335 -7.57 31.22 0.61
CA LYS A 335 -8.12 30.50 1.76
C LYS A 335 -7.12 29.53 2.42
N TYR A 336 -6.29 28.85 1.64
CA TYR A 336 -5.44 27.74 2.12
C TYR A 336 -3.94 27.98 1.94
N GLY A 337 -3.53 29.17 1.46
CA GLY A 337 -2.14 29.45 1.10
C GLY A 337 -1.79 28.97 -0.33
N SER A 338 -0.61 29.30 -0.80
CA SER A 338 -0.14 29.02 -2.17
C SER A 338 0.05 27.52 -2.45
N ARG A 339 -1.04 26.76 -2.43
CA ARG A 339 -1.02 25.29 -2.60
C ARG A 339 -1.59 24.81 -3.91
N PHE A 340 -2.34 25.68 -4.61
CA PHE A 340 -3.07 25.31 -5.82
C PHE A 340 -2.50 26.01 -7.03
N ALA A 341 -2.50 25.32 -8.16
CA ALA A 341 -2.07 25.87 -9.44
C ALA A 341 -2.98 25.38 -10.56
N LEU A 342 -3.04 26.17 -11.62
CA LEU A 342 -3.71 25.84 -12.88
C LEU A 342 -2.72 26.05 -14.02
N LEU A 343 -2.58 25.06 -14.88
CA LEU A 343 -1.86 25.14 -16.13
C LEU A 343 -2.83 24.75 -17.26
N VAL A 344 -3.12 25.69 -18.16
CA VAL A 344 -3.97 25.46 -19.35
C VAL A 344 -3.09 25.44 -20.58
N ARG A 345 -3.18 24.39 -21.39
CA ARG A 345 -2.37 24.23 -22.60
C ARG A 345 -3.10 24.78 -23.84
N ARG A 346 -2.30 25.27 -24.78
CA ARG A 346 -2.82 25.63 -26.12
C ARG A 346 -3.13 24.37 -26.92
N ARG A 347 -4.14 24.47 -27.78
CA ARG A 347 -4.40 23.44 -28.79
C ARG A 347 -3.31 23.42 -29.86
N VAL A 348 -2.98 22.24 -30.32
CA VAL A 348 -2.07 22.00 -31.45
C VAL A 348 -2.85 21.22 -32.52
N PHE A 349 -2.61 21.53 -33.80
CA PHE A 349 -3.28 20.82 -34.88
C PHE A 349 -2.80 19.37 -34.99
N SER A 350 -3.71 18.44 -34.93
CA SER A 350 -3.47 17.01 -35.17
C SER A 350 -3.93 16.62 -36.55
N SER A 351 -3.00 16.27 -37.43
CA SER A 351 -3.32 15.84 -38.81
C SER A 351 -4.09 14.52 -38.84
N THR A 352 -3.86 13.64 -37.85
CA THR A 352 -4.57 12.34 -37.73
C THR A 352 -6.02 12.49 -37.34
N GLN A 353 -6.35 13.50 -36.51
CA GLN A 353 -7.71 13.75 -36.03
C GLN A 353 -8.40 14.90 -36.81
N ASN A 354 -7.66 15.59 -37.65
CA ASN A 354 -8.12 16.78 -38.38
C ASN A 354 -8.79 17.82 -37.46
N ALA A 355 -8.19 18.02 -36.27
CA ALA A 355 -8.69 18.92 -35.25
C ALA A 355 -7.55 19.53 -34.44
N TYR A 356 -7.84 20.65 -33.76
CA TYR A 356 -6.95 21.24 -32.77
C TYR A 356 -7.23 20.62 -31.40
N ILE A 357 -6.21 19.99 -30.77
CA ILE A 357 -6.31 19.23 -29.50
C ILE A 357 -5.13 19.56 -28.58
N GLY A 358 -5.23 19.19 -27.29
CA GLY A 358 -4.06 19.11 -26.43
C GLY A 358 -3.12 18.00 -26.90
N TRP A 359 -1.87 18.35 -27.22
CA TRP A 359 -0.87 17.37 -27.67
C TRP A 359 -0.72 16.21 -26.73
N GLU A 360 -0.87 14.98 -27.23
CA GLU A 360 -0.71 13.73 -26.46
C GLU A 360 -1.57 13.67 -25.17
N ARG A 361 -2.58 14.48 -25.05
CA ARG A 361 -3.51 14.52 -23.90
C ARG A 361 -2.75 14.51 -22.57
N LYS A 362 -3.07 13.58 -21.67
CA LYS A 362 -2.49 13.50 -20.31
C LYS A 362 -0.96 13.35 -20.30
N ARG A 363 -0.40 12.48 -21.18
CA ARG A 363 1.05 12.30 -21.27
C ARG A 363 1.75 13.60 -21.67
N GLY A 364 1.22 14.27 -22.69
CA GLY A 364 1.73 15.57 -23.14
C GLY A 364 1.60 16.63 -22.05
N ALA A 365 0.49 16.65 -21.31
CA ALA A 365 0.27 17.60 -20.23
C ALA A 365 1.34 17.51 -19.13
N ILE A 366 1.67 16.28 -18.71
CA ILE A 366 2.74 16.04 -17.72
C ILE A 366 4.10 16.48 -18.27
N ILE A 367 4.42 16.13 -19.51
CA ILE A 367 5.70 16.52 -20.14
C ILE A 367 5.81 18.05 -20.26
N GLU A 368 4.75 18.72 -20.65
CA GLU A 368 4.75 20.18 -20.79
C GLU A 368 4.79 20.89 -19.44
N LEU A 369 4.16 20.36 -18.39
CA LEU A 369 4.34 20.86 -17.02
C LEU A 369 5.82 20.77 -16.61
N ILE A 370 6.45 19.62 -16.79
CA ILE A 370 7.87 19.44 -16.43
C ILE A 370 8.76 20.41 -17.22
N ARG A 371 8.52 20.57 -18.53
CA ARG A 371 9.25 21.53 -19.35
C ARG A 371 9.05 22.97 -18.85
N PHE A 372 7.81 23.36 -18.55
CA PHE A 372 7.49 24.65 -17.99
C PHE A 372 8.24 24.94 -16.69
N LEU A 373 8.20 24.01 -15.75
CA LEU A 373 8.86 24.16 -14.45
C LEU A 373 10.39 24.24 -14.57
N ARG A 374 10.98 23.58 -15.59
CA ARG A 374 12.42 23.64 -15.90
C ARG A 374 12.85 24.84 -16.76
N GLY A 375 11.97 25.81 -16.98
CA GLY A 375 12.29 27.03 -17.73
C GLY A 375 12.19 26.90 -19.24
N GLY A 376 11.64 25.79 -19.76
CA GLY A 376 11.31 25.68 -21.19
C GLY A 376 10.10 26.53 -21.57
N ASP A 377 9.85 26.62 -22.88
CA ASP A 377 8.72 27.32 -23.46
C ASP A 377 7.70 26.35 -24.09
N PRO A 378 6.86 25.71 -23.25
CA PRO A 378 5.79 24.84 -23.76
C PRO A 378 4.59 25.64 -24.25
N ALA A 379 3.69 24.99 -24.96
CA ALA A 379 2.48 25.60 -25.52
C ALA A 379 1.43 25.88 -24.43
N ILE A 380 1.70 26.83 -23.53
CA ILE A 380 0.80 27.21 -22.42
C ILE A 380 -0.07 28.40 -22.83
N ALA A 381 -1.38 28.31 -22.59
CA ALA A 381 -2.35 29.39 -22.75
C ALA A 381 -2.45 30.23 -21.46
N CYS A 382 -2.45 29.60 -20.28
CA CYS A 382 -2.57 30.27 -19.01
C CYS A 382 -1.86 29.48 -17.92
N PHE A 383 -1.27 30.20 -16.97
CA PHE A 383 -0.78 29.68 -15.71
C PHE A 383 -1.27 30.56 -14.57
N ALA A 384 -1.76 29.94 -13.50
CA ALA A 384 -2.07 30.58 -12.23
C ALA A 384 -1.48 29.76 -11.08
N GLY A 385 -0.87 30.39 -10.12
CA GLY A 385 -0.19 29.76 -8.99
C GLY A 385 1.24 30.23 -8.83
N ASP A 386 1.99 29.59 -7.95
CA ASP A 386 3.40 29.90 -7.66
C ASP A 386 4.32 28.92 -8.40
N ARG A 387 4.92 29.40 -9.53
CA ARG A 387 5.83 28.58 -10.35
C ARG A 387 7.11 28.22 -9.61
N GLU A 388 7.65 29.14 -8.83
CA GLU A 388 8.90 28.91 -8.12
C GLU A 388 8.72 27.79 -7.09
N GLN A 389 7.64 27.81 -6.34
CA GLN A 389 7.29 26.77 -5.39
C GLN A 389 7.08 25.42 -6.07
N LEU A 390 6.34 25.36 -7.19
CA LEU A 390 6.16 24.14 -7.95
C LEU A 390 7.46 23.58 -8.53
N SER A 391 8.41 24.47 -8.92
CA SER A 391 9.70 24.04 -9.49
C SER A 391 10.62 23.30 -8.50
N ARG A 392 10.34 23.41 -7.20
CA ARG A 392 11.06 22.69 -6.13
C ARG A 392 10.60 21.23 -5.99
N ALA A 393 9.48 20.87 -6.62
CA ALA A 393 8.94 19.52 -6.53
C ALA A 393 9.88 18.49 -7.16
N ARG A 394 10.12 17.43 -6.43
CA ARG A 394 10.84 16.25 -6.90
C ARG A 394 9.89 15.23 -7.51
N TYR A 395 8.74 15.04 -6.89
CA TYR A 395 7.77 14.01 -7.27
C TYR A 395 6.51 14.62 -7.88
N LEU A 396 5.90 13.85 -8.80
CA LEU A 396 4.64 14.19 -9.42
C LEU A 396 3.66 13.01 -9.27
N LEU A 397 2.55 13.22 -8.54
CA LEU A 397 1.45 12.27 -8.45
C LEU A 397 0.42 12.57 -9.53
N ALA A 398 0.40 11.76 -10.58
CA ALA A 398 -0.52 11.91 -11.70
C ALA A 398 -1.89 11.28 -11.38
N LEU A 399 -2.96 12.05 -11.58
CA LEU A 399 -4.35 11.62 -11.38
C LEU A 399 -5.21 11.94 -12.61
N ASP A 400 -6.31 11.21 -12.76
CA ASP A 400 -7.39 11.56 -13.69
C ASP A 400 -8.40 12.49 -13.01
N ALA A 401 -9.20 13.17 -13.80
CA ALA A 401 -10.21 14.11 -13.32
C ALA A 401 -11.25 13.46 -12.37
N ASP A 402 -11.51 12.18 -12.51
CA ASP A 402 -12.46 11.39 -11.73
C ASP A 402 -11.82 10.61 -10.56
N THR A 403 -10.50 10.67 -10.40
CA THR A 403 -9.79 9.89 -9.39
C THR A 403 -9.82 10.60 -8.03
N LEU A 404 -10.33 9.94 -7.01
CA LEU A 404 -10.25 10.35 -5.60
C LEU A 404 -9.00 9.76 -4.94
N LEU A 405 -8.35 10.54 -4.09
CA LEU A 405 -7.32 10.03 -3.21
C LEU A 405 -7.94 9.65 -1.85
N ALA A 406 -7.66 8.44 -1.39
CA ALA A 406 -7.96 8.07 -0.02
C ALA A 406 -7.10 8.90 0.97
N PHE A 407 -7.51 8.95 2.24
CA PHE A 407 -6.78 9.68 3.27
C PHE A 407 -5.31 9.22 3.34
N ASP A 408 -4.39 10.20 3.40
CA ASP A 408 -2.94 10.02 3.52
C ASP A 408 -2.30 9.16 2.42
N SER A 409 -3.01 8.88 1.31
CA SER A 409 -2.46 8.01 0.26
C SER A 409 -1.32 8.65 -0.51
N ALA A 410 -1.30 9.98 -0.66
CA ALA A 410 -0.16 10.69 -1.23
C ALA A 410 1.09 10.52 -0.37
N ASP A 411 0.98 10.68 0.93
CA ASP A 411 2.08 10.52 1.88
C ASP A 411 2.56 9.06 1.94
N ARG A 412 1.66 8.10 1.85
CA ARG A 412 2.04 6.67 1.79
C ARG A 412 2.82 6.32 0.53
N LEU A 413 2.46 6.87 -0.62
CA LEU A 413 3.20 6.69 -1.86
C LEU A 413 4.56 7.38 -1.79
N LEU A 414 4.60 8.62 -1.28
CA LEU A 414 5.83 9.37 -1.10
C LEU A 414 6.77 8.68 -0.12
N SER A 415 6.26 8.20 1.00
CA SER A 415 6.97 7.40 2.00
C SER A 415 7.66 6.17 1.38
N ALA A 416 7.01 5.51 0.42
CA ALA A 416 7.62 4.43 -0.35
C ALA A 416 8.68 4.95 -1.35
N ALA A 417 8.40 6.06 -2.07
CA ALA A 417 9.30 6.60 -3.07
C ALA A 417 10.65 7.06 -2.49
N VAL A 418 10.62 7.67 -1.30
CA VAL A 418 11.85 8.17 -0.66
C VAL A 418 12.73 7.07 -0.05
N HIS A 419 12.22 5.85 0.08
CA HIS A 419 13.00 4.73 0.61
C HIS A 419 14.15 4.37 -0.34
N PRO A 420 15.42 4.27 0.11
CA PRO A 420 16.58 4.09 -0.76
C PRO A 420 16.53 2.85 -1.66
N LEU A 421 15.93 1.74 -1.21
CA LEU A 421 15.76 0.55 -2.04
C LEU A 421 14.71 0.73 -3.16
N ASN A 422 13.82 1.69 -3.04
CA ASN A 422 12.78 1.95 -4.03
C ASN A 422 13.19 3.04 -5.04
N ARG A 423 14.19 3.88 -4.71
CA ARG A 423 14.68 4.90 -5.64
C ARG A 423 15.19 4.27 -6.93
N PRO A 424 14.87 4.86 -8.10
CA PRO A 424 15.32 4.33 -9.37
C PRO A 424 16.83 4.42 -9.52
N VAL A 425 17.47 3.33 -9.90
CA VAL A 425 18.86 3.29 -10.33
C VAL A 425 18.89 3.21 -11.83
N ILE A 426 19.41 4.27 -12.47
CA ILE A 426 19.49 4.35 -13.92
C ILE A 426 20.80 3.70 -14.38
N GLY A 427 20.68 2.65 -15.15
CA GLY A 427 21.80 1.92 -15.73
C GLY A 427 22.18 2.45 -17.12
N LYS A 428 22.92 1.63 -17.88
CA LYS A 428 23.26 1.91 -19.26
C LYS A 428 22.01 2.07 -20.09
N HIS A 429 22.03 2.95 -21.08
CA HIS A 429 20.92 3.28 -21.99
C HIS A 429 19.70 3.94 -21.31
N ASN A 430 19.89 4.61 -20.17
CA ASN A 430 18.82 5.27 -19.42
C ASN A 430 17.64 4.36 -19.03
N ILE A 431 17.94 3.09 -18.75
CA ILE A 431 16.97 2.10 -18.29
C ILE A 431 17.08 1.98 -16.78
N VAL A 432 15.96 1.96 -16.08
CA VAL A 432 15.91 1.66 -14.62
C VAL A 432 16.29 0.19 -14.43
N THR A 433 17.37 -0.06 -13.71
CA THR A 433 17.91 -1.41 -13.44
C THR A 433 17.57 -1.91 -12.03
N ALA A 434 17.22 -1.01 -11.13
CA ALA A 434 16.76 -1.35 -9.78
C ALA A 434 15.91 -0.19 -9.24
N GLY A 435 15.04 -0.50 -8.28
CA GLY A 435 14.06 0.47 -7.76
C GLY A 435 12.94 0.76 -8.78
N TYR A 436 12.21 1.84 -8.57
CA TYR A 436 11.00 2.17 -9.30
C TYR A 436 11.02 3.64 -9.73
N GLY A 437 10.84 3.92 -11.02
CA GLY A 437 10.62 5.28 -11.52
C GLY A 437 9.18 5.75 -11.36
N ILE A 438 8.24 4.81 -11.23
CA ILE A 438 6.81 5.07 -11.02
C ILE A 438 6.28 4.11 -9.96
N LEU A 439 5.58 4.63 -8.95
CA LEU A 439 4.83 3.85 -7.96
C LEU A 439 3.33 3.97 -8.25
N VAL A 440 2.70 2.83 -8.50
CA VAL A 440 1.27 2.75 -8.85
C VAL A 440 0.48 2.33 -7.60
N PRO A 441 -0.51 3.15 -7.14
CA PRO A 441 -1.38 2.74 -6.05
C PRO A 441 -2.38 1.69 -6.51
N ARG A 442 -2.95 0.95 -5.56
CA ARG A 442 -4.18 0.19 -5.83
C ARG A 442 -5.32 1.15 -6.17
N ILE A 443 -6.10 0.76 -7.16
CA ILE A 443 -7.25 1.52 -7.64
C ILE A 443 -8.49 0.69 -7.34
N GLY A 444 -9.45 1.29 -6.64
CA GLY A 444 -10.75 0.71 -6.35
C GLY A 444 -11.88 1.60 -6.87
N THR A 445 -13.06 1.05 -6.98
CA THR A 445 -14.26 1.81 -7.37
C THR A 445 -14.95 2.36 -6.14
N ASP A 446 -15.38 3.61 -6.19
CA ASP A 446 -16.19 4.23 -5.14
C ASP A 446 -17.50 3.47 -4.94
N LEU A 447 -17.89 3.23 -3.67
CA LEU A 447 -19.07 2.45 -3.31
C LEU A 447 -20.39 3.05 -3.84
N ASN A 448 -20.48 4.37 -3.93
CA ASN A 448 -21.67 5.05 -4.46
C ASN A 448 -21.78 4.82 -5.97
N SER A 449 -20.67 4.96 -6.67
CA SER A 449 -20.59 4.69 -8.12
C SER A 449 -20.84 3.21 -8.42
N ALA A 450 -20.31 2.30 -7.59
CA ALA A 450 -20.53 0.86 -7.74
C ALA A 450 -22.00 0.45 -7.57
N LYS A 451 -22.78 1.21 -6.80
CA LYS A 451 -24.21 0.95 -6.54
C LYS A 451 -25.17 1.73 -7.43
N ALA A 452 -24.67 2.62 -8.28
CA ALA A 452 -25.50 3.56 -9.04
C ALA A 452 -26.45 2.89 -10.03
N THR A 453 -26.03 1.80 -10.67
CA THR A 453 -26.83 1.03 -11.63
C THR A 453 -26.62 -0.48 -11.47
N ASP A 454 -27.53 -1.31 -12.02
CA ASP A 454 -27.34 -2.75 -12.03
C ASP A 454 -26.07 -3.15 -12.80
N PHE A 455 -25.77 -2.44 -13.88
CA PHE A 455 -24.54 -2.65 -14.63
C PHE A 455 -23.29 -2.38 -13.77
N THR A 456 -23.23 -1.22 -13.11
CA THR A 456 -22.08 -0.90 -12.24
C THR A 456 -21.95 -1.85 -11.05
N ARG A 457 -23.08 -2.32 -10.51
CA ARG A 457 -23.11 -3.28 -9.41
C ARG A 457 -22.55 -4.66 -9.78
N ILE A 458 -22.73 -5.07 -11.06
CA ILE A 458 -22.19 -6.32 -11.59
C ILE A 458 -20.72 -6.14 -12.00
N MET A 459 -20.37 -4.99 -12.60
CA MET A 459 -19.07 -4.75 -13.20
C MET A 459 -18.02 -4.18 -12.22
N ALA A 460 -18.46 -3.55 -11.15
CA ALA A 460 -17.57 -2.95 -10.13
C ALA A 460 -17.70 -3.71 -8.80
N GLY A 461 -16.59 -3.94 -8.13
CA GLY A 461 -16.53 -4.55 -6.79
C GLY A 461 -15.64 -5.78 -6.71
N ALA A 462 -15.48 -6.31 -5.50
CA ALA A 462 -14.64 -7.48 -5.21
C ALA A 462 -15.18 -8.76 -5.88
N GLY A 463 -14.98 -8.91 -7.15
CA GLY A 463 -15.50 -9.98 -8.01
C GLY A 463 -16.12 -9.43 -9.30
N GLY A 464 -16.06 -8.10 -9.49
CA GLY A 464 -16.47 -7.46 -10.74
C GLY A 464 -15.51 -7.75 -11.89
N VAL A 465 -15.92 -7.41 -13.08
CA VAL A 465 -15.16 -7.64 -14.33
C VAL A 465 -14.16 -6.49 -14.59
N SER A 466 -14.09 -5.50 -13.68
CA SER A 466 -13.14 -4.39 -13.82
C SER A 466 -11.71 -4.89 -13.82
N THR A 467 -10.94 -4.57 -14.87
CA THR A 467 -9.52 -4.93 -14.95
C THR A 467 -8.66 -4.28 -13.86
N TYR A 468 -9.14 -3.23 -13.19
CA TYR A 468 -8.44 -2.56 -12.10
C TYR A 468 -8.65 -3.22 -10.73
N GLU A 469 -9.77 -3.93 -10.54
CA GLU A 469 -10.16 -4.53 -9.27
C GLU A 469 -10.13 -6.06 -9.31
N GLN A 470 -9.84 -6.66 -10.46
CA GLN A 470 -9.71 -8.10 -10.57
C GLN A 470 -8.49 -8.60 -9.81
N GLU A 471 -8.66 -9.70 -9.09
CA GLU A 471 -7.57 -10.45 -8.46
C GLU A 471 -6.37 -10.67 -9.42
N CYS A 472 -6.61 -10.69 -10.71
CA CYS A 472 -5.58 -10.93 -11.72
C CYS A 472 -4.72 -9.71 -12.09
N SER A 473 -5.21 -8.48 -11.96
CA SER A 473 -4.37 -7.29 -12.15
C SER A 473 -3.53 -7.01 -10.91
N ASP A 474 -4.13 -7.14 -9.73
CA ASP A 474 -3.43 -7.09 -8.46
C ASP A 474 -2.51 -8.28 -8.27
N PHE A 475 -2.88 -9.44 -8.85
CA PHE A 475 -2.10 -10.65 -8.79
C PHE A 475 -0.68 -10.45 -9.30
N TYR A 476 -0.49 -9.79 -10.45
CA TYR A 476 0.84 -9.54 -10.98
C TYR A 476 1.64 -8.60 -10.08
N GLN A 477 1.02 -7.52 -9.63
CA GLN A 477 1.62 -6.56 -8.71
C GLN A 477 2.02 -7.22 -7.38
N ASP A 478 1.14 -8.00 -6.79
CA ASP A 478 1.35 -8.63 -5.49
C ASP A 478 2.46 -9.70 -5.51
N HIS A 479 2.63 -10.39 -6.64
CA HIS A 479 3.60 -11.49 -6.72
C HIS A 479 4.95 -11.09 -7.30
N PHE A 480 4.98 -10.09 -8.17
CA PHE A 480 6.20 -9.70 -8.89
C PHE A 480 6.72 -8.32 -8.47
N GLY A 481 5.93 -7.54 -7.73
CA GLY A 481 6.29 -6.18 -7.32
C GLY A 481 6.31 -5.19 -8.49
N GLU A 482 5.71 -5.54 -9.62
CA GLU A 482 5.62 -4.73 -10.83
C GLU A 482 4.16 -4.53 -11.21
N SER A 483 3.84 -3.38 -11.82
CA SER A 483 2.49 -3.05 -12.25
C SER A 483 2.48 -2.36 -13.60
N ILE A 484 1.34 -2.40 -14.28
CA ILE A 484 1.10 -1.63 -15.49
C ILE A 484 0.71 -0.21 -15.08
N PHE A 485 1.41 0.80 -15.61
CA PHE A 485 1.06 2.19 -15.40
C PHE A 485 -0.20 2.55 -16.20
N THR A 486 -1.29 2.78 -15.49
CA THR A 486 -2.61 3.12 -16.06
C THR A 486 -2.88 4.62 -16.08
N GLY A 487 -1.83 5.43 -15.98
CA GLY A 487 -1.93 6.87 -15.95
C GLY A 487 -2.14 7.47 -14.55
N LYS A 488 -2.18 6.65 -13.50
CA LYS A 488 -2.30 7.07 -12.10
C LYS A 488 -1.11 6.53 -11.30
N GLY A 489 -0.35 7.41 -10.66
CA GLY A 489 0.81 7.00 -9.88
C GLY A 489 1.77 8.14 -9.57
N LEU A 490 2.69 7.86 -8.64
CA LEU A 490 3.75 8.77 -8.25
C LEU A 490 4.98 8.54 -9.13
N ILE A 491 5.44 9.59 -9.78
CA ILE A 491 6.56 9.64 -10.73
C ILE A 491 7.73 10.36 -10.04
N ASP A 492 8.96 9.79 -10.08
CA ASP A 492 10.20 10.43 -9.59
C ASP A 492 10.81 11.36 -10.65
#